data_8652002a27cf56c1f4bcdfe88ebfa3cb
#
_entry.id   8652002a27cf56c1f4bcdfe88ebfa3cb
#
_cell.length_a   1.000
_cell.length_b   1.000
_cell.length_c   1.000
_cell.angle_alpha   90.00
_cell.angle_beta   90.00
_cell.angle_gamma   90.00
#
_symmetry.space_group_name_H-M   'P 1'
#
loop_
_entity.id
_entity.type
_entity.pdbx_description
1 polymer ?
#
loop_
_entity_poly.entity_id
_entity_poly.type
_entity_poly.pdbx_seq_one_letter_code
_entity_poly.pdbx_strand_id
1 'polypeptide(L)'
;MKIARIYIFLCWVLTLFSACTQDELFNISSGGRLSFSVDTLRLDTVFSNTSTPTKSFWVYNHNGKGVKCRSVRLERGNQLGFQVNVDGVFLGSNLGYQTNEIAVREQDSIRIYVKVLATATQEKDPQLLTDNLIFTYDDGKEQKINLRAWAWDAHVLRSLQVKKDTTISSQTPIVVYGGITVNENSVLTIAEGTTLYFHSGAALNVKG
;
A
#
# COMPACT_ATOMS: atom_id res chain seq x y z
N MET A 1 56.02 -8.08 34.96
CA MET A 1 55.25 -9.06 34.18
C MET A 1 53.74 -8.82 34.13
N LYS A 2 53.08 -8.40 35.21
CA LYS A 2 51.60 -8.15 35.19
C LYS A 2 51.17 -6.97 34.35
N ILE A 3 51.94 -5.87 34.36
CA ILE A 3 51.64 -4.65 33.60
C ILE A 3 51.71 -4.90 32.07
N ALA A 4 52.74 -5.63 31.60
CA ALA A 4 52.87 -5.97 30.19
C ALA A 4 51.68 -6.82 29.64
N ARG A 5 51.12 -7.72 30.45
CA ARG A 5 49.97 -8.52 30.10
C ARG A 5 48.68 -7.67 29.99
N ILE A 6 48.56 -6.63 30.82
CA ILE A 6 47.41 -5.69 30.74
C ILE A 6 47.47 -4.85 29.46
N TYR A 7 48.65 -4.36 29.05
CA TYR A 7 48.81 -3.63 27.80
C TYR A 7 48.54 -4.51 26.56
N ILE A 8 48.98 -5.77 26.59
CA ILE A 8 48.71 -6.70 25.48
C ILE A 8 47.18 -6.98 25.38
N PHE A 9 46.51 -7.17 26.50
CA PHE A 9 45.03 -7.37 26.51
C PHE A 9 44.31 -6.13 26.06
N LEU A 10 44.73 -4.92 26.45
CA LEU A 10 44.13 -3.65 26.04
C LEU A 10 44.31 -3.40 24.53
N CYS A 11 45.52 -3.71 23.97
CA CYS A 11 45.72 -3.65 22.52
C CYS A 11 44.83 -4.65 21.76
N TRP A 12 44.61 -5.85 22.30
CA TRP A 12 43.78 -6.86 21.66
C TRP A 12 42.28 -6.45 21.63
N VAL A 13 41.82 -5.82 22.72
CA VAL A 13 40.44 -5.27 22.77
C VAL A 13 40.24 -4.08 21.83
N LEU A 14 41.23 -3.23 21.67
CA LEU A 14 41.18 -2.09 20.73
C LEU A 14 41.10 -2.50 19.25
N THR A 15 41.66 -3.65 18.85
CA THR A 15 41.55 -4.16 17.47
C THR A 15 40.19 -4.73 17.11
N LEU A 16 39.33 -5.03 18.10
CA LEU A 16 37.99 -5.55 17.84
C LEU A 16 36.98 -4.46 17.45
N PHE A 17 37.31 -3.18 17.57
CA PHE A 17 36.44 -2.05 17.18
C PHE A 17 36.70 -1.53 15.77
N SER A 18 37.47 -2.23 14.94
CA SER A 18 37.53 -1.94 13.50
C SER A 18 36.23 -2.42 12.88
N ALA A 19 35.11 -1.78 13.23
CA ALA A 19 33.87 -1.93 12.50
C ALA A 19 34.11 -1.44 11.08
N CYS A 20 34.15 -2.36 10.14
CA CYS A 20 34.27 -2.08 8.72
C CYS A 20 33.02 -1.28 8.31
N THR A 21 33.11 0.04 8.27
CA THR A 21 32.16 0.87 7.53
C THR A 21 32.48 0.64 6.07
N GLN A 22 31.83 -0.34 5.46
CA GLN A 22 31.81 -0.44 4.01
C GLN A 22 30.98 0.73 3.50
N ASP A 23 31.63 1.77 3.02
CA ASP A 23 30.99 2.78 2.19
C ASP A 23 30.50 2.08 0.93
N GLU A 24 29.20 1.84 0.84
CA GLU A 24 28.58 1.22 -0.34
C GLU A 24 28.76 2.18 -1.52
N LEU A 25 29.47 1.72 -2.52
CA LEU A 25 29.66 2.47 -3.76
C LEU A 25 28.38 2.38 -4.59
N PHE A 26 27.59 3.45 -4.54
CA PHE A 26 26.44 3.59 -5.42
C PHE A 26 26.85 3.93 -6.84
N ASN A 27 26.18 3.34 -7.80
CA ASN A 27 26.43 3.59 -9.22
C ASN A 27 25.73 4.86 -9.67
N ILE A 28 26.34 6.03 -9.40
CA ILE A 28 25.74 7.34 -9.65
C ILE A 28 25.73 7.72 -11.14
N SER A 29 26.61 7.16 -11.95
CA SER A 29 26.86 7.68 -13.32
C SER A 29 26.56 6.73 -14.46
N SER A 30 26.35 5.45 -14.26
CA SER A 30 26.44 4.46 -15.35
C SER A 30 25.13 3.80 -15.75
N GLY A 31 23.98 4.39 -15.43
CA GLY A 31 22.73 3.90 -15.97
C GLY A 31 22.21 2.60 -15.36
N GLY A 32 22.65 2.23 -14.15
CA GLY A 32 22.05 1.14 -13.38
C GLY A 32 20.54 1.34 -13.25
N ARG A 33 19.77 0.28 -13.46
CA ARG A 33 18.31 0.31 -13.38
C ARG A 33 17.81 -0.76 -12.43
N LEU A 34 16.73 -0.45 -11.76
CA LEU A 34 16.00 -1.39 -10.94
C LEU A 34 15.07 -2.25 -11.80
N SER A 35 14.79 -3.44 -11.37
CA SER A 35 13.76 -4.28 -11.96
C SER A 35 12.59 -4.44 -10.97
N PHE A 36 11.41 -4.65 -11.50
CA PHE A 36 10.18 -4.69 -10.72
C PHE A 36 9.49 -6.03 -10.88
N SER A 37 8.94 -6.57 -9.80
CA SER A 37 8.18 -7.83 -9.84
C SER A 37 6.86 -7.72 -10.59
N VAL A 38 6.40 -6.49 -10.89
CA VAL A 38 5.17 -6.21 -11.64
C VAL A 38 5.35 -4.94 -12.48
N ASP A 39 4.69 -4.88 -13.64
CA ASP A 39 4.57 -3.67 -14.45
C ASP A 39 3.36 -2.82 -14.04
N THR A 40 2.33 -3.50 -13.54
CA THR A 40 1.09 -2.90 -13.05
C THR A 40 0.66 -3.57 -11.76
N LEU A 41 0.51 -2.80 -10.70
CA LEU A 41 -0.11 -3.25 -9.46
C LEU A 41 -1.63 -3.01 -9.52
N ARG A 42 -2.40 -4.10 -9.48
CA ARG A 42 -3.88 -4.06 -9.49
C ARG A 42 -4.41 -4.25 -8.07
N LEU A 43 -5.19 -3.30 -7.59
CA LEU A 43 -5.81 -3.35 -6.26
C LEU A 43 -7.25 -3.87 -6.28
N ASP A 44 -7.71 -4.38 -7.41
CA ASP A 44 -9.06 -4.90 -7.63
C ASP A 44 -10.15 -3.81 -7.47
N THR A 45 -11.38 -4.20 -7.12
CA THR A 45 -12.47 -3.26 -6.83
C THR A 45 -12.42 -2.83 -5.37
N VAL A 46 -12.49 -1.53 -5.13
CA VAL A 46 -12.46 -0.91 -3.81
C VAL A 46 -13.72 -0.07 -3.62
N PHE A 47 -14.30 -0.11 -2.43
CA PHE A 47 -15.43 0.76 -2.13
C PHE A 47 -14.95 2.12 -1.62
N SER A 48 -15.60 3.20 -2.08
CA SER A 48 -15.30 4.55 -1.63
C SER A 48 -15.42 4.68 -0.11
N ASN A 49 -14.58 5.53 0.48
CA ASN A 49 -14.50 5.77 1.93
C ASN A 49 -14.20 4.51 2.77
N THR A 50 -13.72 3.43 2.14
CA THR A 50 -13.34 2.20 2.80
C THR A 50 -11.88 1.89 2.50
N SER A 51 -11.09 1.61 3.55
CA SER A 51 -9.68 1.27 3.39
C SER A 51 -9.54 -0.11 2.76
N THR A 52 -8.67 -0.24 1.76
CA THR A 52 -8.37 -1.51 1.11
C THR A 52 -7.35 -2.33 1.88
N PRO A 53 -7.30 -3.64 1.67
CA PRO A 53 -6.12 -4.42 2.01
C PRO A 53 -4.86 -3.86 1.35
N THR A 54 -3.74 -3.93 2.05
CA THR A 54 -2.44 -3.52 1.50
C THR A 54 -1.93 -4.58 0.54
N LYS A 55 -1.64 -4.19 -0.70
CA LYS A 55 -0.88 -5.00 -1.66
C LYS A 55 0.57 -4.52 -1.71
N SER A 56 1.46 -5.35 -2.23
CA SER A 56 2.87 -5.01 -2.31
C SER A 56 3.53 -5.64 -3.53
N PHE A 57 4.65 -5.08 -3.94
CA PHE A 57 5.54 -5.61 -4.95
C PHE A 57 7.00 -5.38 -4.56
N TRP A 58 7.90 -6.11 -5.22
CA TRP A 58 9.33 -6.02 -4.99
C TRP A 58 10.01 -5.18 -6.06
N VAL A 59 11.05 -4.48 -5.63
CA VAL A 59 11.97 -3.72 -6.47
C VAL A 59 13.35 -4.30 -6.24
N TYR A 60 13.98 -4.83 -7.28
CA TYR A 60 15.25 -5.54 -7.22
C TYR A 60 16.37 -4.73 -7.85
N ASN A 61 17.53 -4.80 -7.26
CA ASN A 61 18.77 -4.35 -7.85
C ASN A 61 19.63 -5.56 -8.26
N HIS A 62 19.66 -5.87 -9.54
CA HIS A 62 20.51 -6.93 -10.12
C HIS A 62 21.84 -6.38 -10.67
N ASN A 63 22.17 -5.12 -10.38
CA ASN A 63 23.43 -4.54 -10.80
C ASN A 63 24.56 -4.94 -9.85
N GLY A 64 25.80 -4.90 -10.34
CA GLY A 64 27.02 -5.17 -9.54
C GLY A 64 27.42 -4.02 -8.62
N LYS A 65 26.54 -3.07 -8.34
CA LYS A 65 26.70 -1.94 -7.40
C LYS A 65 25.33 -1.49 -6.92
N GLY A 66 25.29 -0.77 -5.80
CA GLY A 66 24.08 -0.12 -5.32
C GLY A 66 23.51 0.87 -6.35
N VAL A 67 22.18 0.96 -6.42
CA VAL A 67 21.46 1.91 -7.28
C VAL A 67 20.72 2.90 -6.41
N LYS A 68 20.88 4.18 -6.74
CA LYS A 68 20.26 5.30 -6.05
C LYS A 68 19.19 5.94 -6.93
N CYS A 69 18.02 6.13 -6.37
CA CYS A 69 16.98 6.96 -6.95
C CYS A 69 16.96 8.30 -6.20
N ARG A 70 16.98 9.40 -6.93
CA ARG A 70 16.84 10.75 -6.37
C ARG A 70 15.51 10.91 -5.65
N SER A 71 14.44 10.34 -6.22
CA SER A 71 13.11 10.34 -5.61
C SER A 71 12.25 9.20 -6.15
N VAL A 72 11.28 8.78 -5.34
CA VAL A 72 10.16 7.96 -5.76
C VAL A 72 8.89 8.73 -5.42
N ARG A 73 8.01 8.95 -6.39
CA ARG A 73 6.82 9.81 -6.23
C ARG A 73 5.59 9.25 -6.91
N LEU A 74 4.42 9.61 -6.40
CA LEU A 74 3.16 9.48 -7.13
C LEU A 74 3.08 10.58 -8.20
N GLU A 75 2.72 10.21 -9.44
CA GLU A 75 2.62 11.17 -10.55
C GLU A 75 1.57 12.23 -10.29
N ARG A 76 0.42 11.84 -9.72
CA ARG A 76 -0.71 12.72 -9.40
C ARG A 76 -0.79 13.11 -7.92
N GLY A 77 0.19 12.72 -7.11
CA GLY A 77 0.14 12.89 -5.65
C GLY A 77 -1.00 12.07 -5.05
N ASN A 78 -1.74 12.63 -4.09
CA ASN A 78 -2.85 11.92 -3.44
C ASN A 78 -4.23 12.18 -4.08
N GLN A 79 -4.30 12.71 -5.29
CA GLN A 79 -5.58 13.11 -5.92
C GLN A 79 -6.55 11.94 -6.14
N LEU A 80 -6.03 10.71 -6.24
CA LEU A 80 -6.83 9.49 -6.43
C LEU A 80 -6.85 8.58 -5.20
N GLY A 81 -6.30 9.03 -4.07
CA GLY A 81 -6.32 8.30 -2.81
C GLY A 81 -5.33 7.13 -2.70
N PHE A 82 -4.38 6.97 -3.62
CA PHE A 82 -3.31 5.99 -3.47
C PHE A 82 -2.39 6.38 -2.31
N GLN A 83 -2.12 5.41 -1.43
CA GLN A 83 -1.24 5.55 -0.29
C GLN A 83 -0.10 4.54 -0.43
N VAL A 84 1.12 5.05 -0.55
CA VAL A 84 2.30 4.25 -0.86
C VAL A 84 3.33 4.38 0.26
N ASN A 85 3.92 3.25 0.64
CA ASN A 85 5.10 3.19 1.50
C ASN A 85 6.24 2.57 0.69
N VAL A 86 7.34 3.30 0.58
CA VAL A 86 8.55 2.90 -0.13
C VAL A 86 9.61 2.62 0.91
N ASP A 87 9.92 1.35 1.14
CA ASP A 87 10.97 0.93 2.08
C ASP A 87 10.91 1.64 3.45
N GLY A 88 9.72 1.64 4.06
CA GLY A 88 9.48 2.31 5.34
C GLY A 88 9.11 3.80 5.24
N VAL A 89 9.31 4.46 4.11
CA VAL A 89 8.96 5.87 3.91
C VAL A 89 7.55 6.00 3.33
N PHE A 90 6.64 6.60 4.08
CA PHE A 90 5.28 6.87 3.61
C PHE A 90 5.24 8.14 2.75
N LEU A 91 4.68 8.02 1.53
CA LEU A 91 4.52 9.16 0.62
C LEU A 91 3.32 10.02 1.06
N GLY A 92 3.52 10.82 2.09
CA GLY A 92 2.49 11.71 2.63
C GLY A 92 2.59 13.15 2.12
N SER A 93 1.59 13.95 2.45
CA SER A 93 1.53 15.39 2.08
C SER A 93 2.69 16.20 2.66
N ASN A 94 3.20 15.81 3.82
CA ASN A 94 4.36 16.44 4.46
C ASN A 94 5.66 16.31 3.63
N LEU A 95 5.73 15.29 2.74
CA LEU A 95 6.85 15.07 1.82
C LEU A 95 6.48 15.40 0.36
N GLY A 96 5.31 16.02 0.11
CA GLY A 96 4.82 16.31 -1.23
C GLY A 96 4.54 15.03 -2.05
N TYR A 97 4.13 13.94 -1.37
CA TYR A 97 3.85 12.62 -1.96
C TYR A 97 5.04 11.99 -2.69
N GLN A 98 6.24 12.23 -2.19
CA GLN A 98 7.49 11.68 -2.72
C GLN A 98 8.44 11.27 -1.59
N THR A 99 9.43 10.44 -1.91
CA THR A 99 10.60 10.25 -1.06
C THR A 99 11.65 11.31 -1.39
N ASN A 100 12.62 11.48 -0.51
CA ASN A 100 13.91 12.04 -0.88
C ASN A 100 14.73 10.95 -1.61
N GLU A 101 15.95 10.66 -1.19
CA GLU A 101 16.76 9.61 -1.77
C GLU A 101 16.33 8.22 -1.30
N ILE A 102 16.30 7.26 -2.23
CA ILE A 102 16.14 5.83 -1.94
C ILE A 102 17.31 5.10 -2.58
N ALA A 103 17.95 4.24 -1.80
CA ALA A 103 19.07 3.43 -2.25
C ALA A 103 18.74 1.95 -2.11
N VAL A 104 18.98 1.18 -3.17
CA VAL A 104 18.88 -0.28 -3.16
C VAL A 104 20.29 -0.84 -3.31
N ARG A 105 20.76 -1.60 -2.31
CA ARG A 105 22.09 -2.17 -2.27
C ARG A 105 22.33 -3.13 -3.43
N GLU A 106 23.60 -3.43 -3.68
CA GLU A 106 23.99 -4.45 -4.65
C GLU A 106 23.32 -5.79 -4.33
N GLN A 107 22.72 -6.42 -5.36
CA GLN A 107 22.05 -7.71 -5.27
C GLN A 107 20.95 -7.80 -4.18
N ASP A 108 20.38 -6.66 -3.80
CA ASP A 108 19.34 -6.54 -2.78
C ASP A 108 18.00 -6.10 -3.38
N SER A 109 16.99 -6.01 -2.54
CA SER A 109 15.63 -5.61 -2.91
C SER A 109 14.94 -4.84 -1.81
N ILE A 110 14.05 -3.93 -2.21
CA ILE A 110 13.14 -3.24 -1.32
C ILE A 110 11.69 -3.62 -1.63
N ARG A 111 10.81 -3.46 -0.66
CA ARG A 111 9.39 -3.77 -0.81
C ARG A 111 8.56 -2.50 -0.77
N ILE A 112 7.68 -2.38 -1.76
CA ILE A 112 6.73 -1.28 -1.87
C ILE A 112 5.36 -1.78 -1.43
N TYR A 113 4.71 -1.03 -0.53
CA TYR A 113 3.37 -1.32 -0.06
C TYR A 113 2.40 -0.26 -0.58
N VAL A 114 1.27 -0.70 -1.09
CA VAL A 114 0.26 0.18 -1.68
C VAL A 114 -1.12 -0.21 -1.17
N LYS A 115 -1.89 0.78 -0.76
CA LYS A 115 -3.33 0.69 -0.55
C LYS A 115 -4.03 1.88 -1.19
N VAL A 116 -5.34 1.84 -1.30
CA VAL A 116 -6.11 2.96 -1.79
C VAL A 116 -7.25 3.28 -0.82
N LEU A 117 -7.50 4.56 -0.61
CA LEU A 117 -8.67 5.11 0.04
C LEU A 117 -9.36 6.00 -0.98
N ALA A 118 -10.24 5.41 -1.79
CA ALA A 118 -10.96 6.12 -2.83
C ALA A 118 -11.99 7.07 -2.20
N THR A 119 -12.08 8.29 -2.72
CA THR A 119 -13.17 9.21 -2.40
C THR A 119 -14.41 8.86 -3.20
N ALA A 120 -15.59 9.18 -2.66
CA ALA A 120 -16.84 9.02 -3.39
C ALA A 120 -16.86 9.92 -4.64
N THR A 121 -17.30 9.37 -5.76
CA THR A 121 -17.37 10.05 -7.05
C THR A 121 -18.80 10.51 -7.38
N GLN A 122 -19.80 9.99 -6.65
CA GLN A 122 -21.23 10.11 -6.89
C GLN A 122 -21.70 9.42 -8.19
N GLU A 123 -20.86 8.54 -8.74
CA GLU A 123 -21.19 7.74 -9.91
C GLU A 123 -21.81 6.40 -9.52
N LYS A 124 -22.73 5.89 -10.37
CA LYS A 124 -23.37 4.59 -10.13
C LYS A 124 -22.45 3.43 -10.47
N ASP A 125 -21.64 3.61 -11.51
CA ASP A 125 -20.75 2.59 -12.04
C ASP A 125 -19.34 2.72 -11.47
N PRO A 126 -18.59 1.60 -11.37
CA PRO A 126 -17.20 1.65 -10.93
C PRO A 126 -16.34 2.56 -11.80
N GLN A 127 -15.53 3.41 -11.18
CA GLN A 127 -14.61 4.32 -11.85
C GLN A 127 -13.19 3.79 -11.78
N LEU A 128 -12.48 3.84 -12.92
CA LEU A 128 -11.08 3.43 -12.97
C LEU A 128 -10.19 4.51 -12.35
N LEU A 129 -9.50 4.16 -11.26
CA LEU A 129 -8.41 4.95 -10.70
C LEU A 129 -7.09 4.43 -11.26
N THR A 130 -6.29 5.33 -11.83
CA THR A 130 -4.95 4.97 -12.33
C THR A 130 -3.95 6.09 -12.03
N ASP A 131 -2.83 5.71 -11.45
CA ASP A 131 -1.70 6.60 -11.19
C ASP A 131 -0.39 5.86 -11.51
N ASN A 132 0.72 6.56 -11.56
CA ASN A 132 2.03 5.97 -11.72
C ASN A 132 2.89 6.27 -10.50
N LEU A 133 3.60 5.26 -10.03
CA LEU A 133 4.71 5.43 -9.11
C LEU A 133 5.98 5.59 -9.95
N ILE A 134 6.61 6.76 -9.86
CA ILE A 134 7.74 7.17 -10.69
C ILE A 134 9.02 7.09 -9.87
N PHE A 135 10.01 6.37 -10.38
CA PHE A 135 11.37 6.28 -9.86
C PHE A 135 12.27 7.17 -10.70
N THR A 136 12.78 8.26 -10.15
CA THR A 136 13.68 9.20 -10.84
C THR A 136 15.12 8.92 -10.38
N TYR A 137 16.00 8.60 -11.33
CA TYR A 137 17.40 8.31 -11.10
C TYR A 137 18.26 9.58 -11.11
N ASP A 138 19.52 9.48 -10.65
CA ASP A 138 20.45 10.61 -10.62
C ASP A 138 20.79 11.14 -12.01
N ASP A 139 20.73 10.30 -13.04
CA ASP A 139 20.90 10.70 -14.44
C ASP A 139 19.66 11.38 -15.06
N GLY A 140 18.63 11.60 -14.27
CA GLY A 140 17.37 12.23 -14.69
C GLY A 140 16.40 11.32 -15.44
N LYS A 141 16.76 10.06 -15.69
CA LYS A 141 15.83 9.11 -16.31
C LYS A 141 14.80 8.60 -15.32
N GLU A 142 13.66 8.18 -15.82
CA GLU A 142 12.53 7.68 -15.01
C GLU A 142 12.13 6.26 -15.41
N GLN A 143 11.70 5.49 -14.43
CA GLN A 143 10.93 4.26 -14.62
C GLN A 143 9.60 4.40 -13.90
N LYS A 144 8.55 3.78 -14.43
CA LYS A 144 7.19 3.91 -13.92
C LYS A 144 6.56 2.55 -13.67
N ILE A 145 5.85 2.43 -12.56
CA ILE A 145 4.96 1.31 -12.25
C ILE A 145 3.54 1.85 -12.21
N ASN A 146 2.65 1.24 -13.00
CA ASN A 146 1.26 1.65 -13.01
C ASN A 146 0.51 1.06 -11.80
N LEU A 147 -0.26 1.90 -11.13
CA LEU A 147 -1.16 1.54 -10.03
C LEU A 147 -2.60 1.64 -10.55
N ARG A 148 -3.40 0.59 -10.36
CA ARG A 148 -4.80 0.55 -10.84
C ARG A 148 -5.73 0.00 -9.78
N ALA A 149 -6.89 0.63 -9.65
CA ALA A 149 -8.02 0.17 -8.87
C ALA A 149 -9.32 0.53 -9.56
N TRP A 150 -10.40 -0.20 -9.28
CA TRP A 150 -11.75 0.21 -9.64
C TRP A 150 -12.45 0.72 -8.38
N ALA A 151 -12.72 2.02 -8.29
CA ALA A 151 -13.48 2.61 -7.19
C ALA A 151 -14.96 2.54 -7.47
N TRP A 152 -15.73 2.05 -6.52
CA TRP A 152 -17.18 1.98 -6.61
C TRP A 152 -17.79 2.64 -5.38
N ASP A 153 -18.70 3.56 -5.59
CA ASP A 153 -19.43 4.18 -4.50
C ASP A 153 -20.34 3.18 -3.84
N ALA A 154 -20.32 3.13 -2.51
CA ALA A 154 -21.12 2.19 -1.74
C ALA A 154 -21.70 2.84 -0.49
N HIS A 155 -22.90 2.38 -0.10
CA HIS A 155 -23.45 2.71 1.20
C HIS A 155 -22.91 1.74 2.26
N VAL A 156 -22.55 2.25 3.41
CA VAL A 156 -22.11 1.43 4.54
C VAL A 156 -23.27 1.20 5.49
N LEU A 157 -23.64 -0.05 5.68
CA LEU A 157 -24.66 -0.48 6.64
C LEU A 157 -23.98 -1.18 7.82
N ARG A 158 -24.21 -0.69 9.04
CA ARG A 158 -23.62 -1.25 10.25
C ARG A 158 -24.69 -1.85 11.15
N SER A 159 -24.66 -3.19 11.34
CA SER A 159 -25.49 -3.93 12.32
C SER A 159 -26.98 -3.57 12.25
N LEU A 160 -27.66 -3.96 11.19
CA LEU A 160 -29.08 -3.73 11.03
C LEU A 160 -29.90 -4.77 11.82
N GLN A 161 -30.82 -4.28 12.69
CA GLN A 161 -31.86 -5.09 13.35
C GLN A 161 -33.20 -4.78 12.72
N VAL A 162 -33.73 -5.73 11.97
CA VAL A 162 -35.06 -5.62 11.35
C VAL A 162 -36.11 -6.07 12.37
N LYS A 163 -36.82 -5.09 12.95
CA LYS A 163 -37.85 -5.30 13.99
C LYS A 163 -39.30 -5.12 13.46
N LYS A 164 -39.44 -4.73 12.23
CA LYS A 164 -40.70 -4.58 11.47
C LYS A 164 -40.40 -4.77 9.99
N ASP A 165 -41.41 -4.95 9.19
CA ASP A 165 -41.27 -5.08 7.75
C ASP A 165 -40.44 -3.92 7.18
N THR A 166 -39.37 -4.29 6.52
CA THR A 166 -38.34 -3.33 6.05
C THR A 166 -37.90 -3.70 4.63
N THR A 167 -37.82 -2.71 3.77
CA THR A 167 -37.28 -2.87 2.41
C THR A 167 -35.94 -2.19 2.31
N ILE A 168 -34.92 -2.90 1.78
CA ILE A 168 -33.63 -2.36 1.39
C ILE A 168 -33.61 -2.19 -0.13
N SER A 169 -33.33 -0.98 -0.60
CA SER A 169 -33.15 -0.64 -2.02
C SER A 169 -31.99 0.31 -2.20
N SER A 170 -31.12 0.05 -3.18
CA SER A 170 -30.02 0.93 -3.54
C SER A 170 -29.59 0.73 -4.98
N GLN A 171 -29.21 1.81 -5.65
CA GLN A 171 -28.61 1.78 -7.00
C GLN A 171 -27.11 1.54 -6.96
N THR A 172 -26.47 1.78 -5.83
CA THR A 172 -25.04 1.49 -5.59
C THR A 172 -24.93 0.35 -4.56
N PRO A 173 -23.81 -0.37 -4.51
CA PRO A 173 -23.62 -1.44 -3.55
C PRO A 173 -23.81 -1.00 -2.10
N ILE A 174 -24.28 -1.93 -1.28
CA ILE A 174 -24.33 -1.78 0.18
C ILE A 174 -23.29 -2.70 0.80
N VAL A 175 -22.32 -2.13 1.52
CA VAL A 175 -21.33 -2.90 2.27
C VAL A 175 -21.81 -3.08 3.70
N VAL A 176 -22.04 -4.32 4.09
CA VAL A 176 -22.63 -4.69 5.39
C VAL A 176 -21.51 -5.06 6.37
N TYR A 177 -21.39 -4.30 7.46
CA TYR A 177 -20.55 -4.62 8.61
C TYR A 177 -21.41 -5.08 9.79
N GLY A 178 -20.96 -6.08 10.55
CA GLY A 178 -21.66 -6.57 11.74
C GLY A 178 -22.96 -7.33 11.48
N GLY A 179 -23.39 -7.42 10.21
CA GLY A 179 -24.50 -8.26 9.78
C GLY A 179 -25.88 -7.60 9.82
N ILE A 180 -26.85 -8.36 9.34
CA ILE A 180 -28.28 -8.04 9.34
C ILE A 180 -29.01 -9.12 10.13
N THR A 181 -29.81 -8.74 11.11
CA THR A 181 -30.67 -9.70 11.86
C THR A 181 -32.14 -9.37 11.61
N VAL A 182 -32.89 -10.32 11.07
CA VAL A 182 -34.32 -10.23 10.92
C VAL A 182 -34.96 -10.90 12.15
N ASN A 183 -35.70 -10.12 12.93
CA ASN A 183 -36.34 -10.60 14.12
C ASN A 183 -37.65 -11.36 13.77
N GLU A 184 -38.14 -12.15 14.71
CA GLU A 184 -39.43 -12.83 14.61
C GLU A 184 -40.57 -11.86 14.23
N ASN A 185 -41.50 -12.32 13.43
CA ASN A 185 -42.63 -11.54 12.93
C ASN A 185 -42.27 -10.29 12.12
N SER A 186 -41.07 -10.27 11.49
CA SER A 186 -40.62 -9.19 10.61
C SER A 186 -40.17 -9.73 9.26
N VAL A 187 -40.39 -8.98 8.20
CA VAL A 187 -39.99 -9.32 6.85
C VAL A 187 -38.90 -8.35 6.37
N LEU A 188 -37.82 -8.89 5.85
CA LEU A 188 -36.81 -8.13 5.12
C LEU A 188 -37.01 -8.36 3.61
N THR A 189 -37.37 -7.31 2.89
CA THR A 189 -37.39 -7.30 1.42
C THR A 189 -36.16 -6.64 0.87
N ILE A 190 -35.42 -7.34 0.01
CA ILE A 190 -34.32 -6.78 -0.76
C ILE A 190 -34.87 -6.49 -2.16
N ALA A 191 -34.91 -5.21 -2.55
CA ALA A 191 -35.45 -4.81 -3.84
C ALA A 191 -34.59 -5.33 -4.99
N GLU A 192 -35.22 -5.55 -6.13
CA GLU A 192 -34.52 -5.98 -7.35
C GLU A 192 -33.38 -5.04 -7.72
N GLY A 193 -32.21 -5.60 -8.16
CA GLY A 193 -31.01 -4.86 -8.51
C GLY A 193 -30.15 -4.42 -7.33
N THR A 194 -30.61 -4.59 -6.07
CA THR A 194 -29.81 -4.25 -4.88
C THR A 194 -28.70 -5.28 -4.68
N THR A 195 -27.46 -4.80 -4.55
CA THR A 195 -26.27 -5.65 -4.30
C THR A 195 -25.77 -5.45 -2.88
N LEU A 196 -25.68 -6.54 -2.12
CA LEU A 196 -25.16 -6.55 -0.75
C LEU A 196 -23.79 -7.23 -0.71
N TYR A 197 -22.78 -6.55 -0.18
CA TYR A 197 -21.45 -7.12 0.11
C TYR A 197 -21.27 -7.25 1.61
N PHE A 198 -21.17 -8.48 2.10
CA PHE A 198 -20.92 -8.75 3.50
C PHE A 198 -19.44 -8.70 3.79
N HIS A 199 -19.03 -7.81 4.70
CA HIS A 199 -17.65 -7.76 5.19
C HIS A 199 -17.33 -9.04 5.99
N SER A 200 -16.05 -9.36 6.12
CA SER A 200 -15.62 -10.52 6.91
C SER A 200 -16.25 -10.52 8.31
N GLY A 201 -16.86 -11.63 8.69
CA GLY A 201 -17.59 -11.76 9.95
C GLY A 201 -19.03 -11.19 9.97
N ALA A 202 -19.48 -10.55 8.90
CA ALA A 202 -20.87 -10.14 8.77
C ALA A 202 -21.72 -11.26 8.16
N ALA A 203 -22.98 -11.40 8.62
CA ALA A 203 -23.91 -12.42 8.13
C ALA A 203 -25.34 -11.88 8.10
N LEU A 204 -26.22 -12.54 7.34
CA LEU A 204 -27.66 -12.38 7.40
C LEU A 204 -28.24 -13.48 8.31
N ASN A 205 -28.79 -13.08 9.44
CA ASN A 205 -29.41 -13.97 10.41
C ASN A 205 -30.94 -13.75 10.40
N VAL A 206 -31.69 -14.81 10.23
CA VAL A 206 -33.16 -14.78 10.30
C VAL A 206 -33.59 -15.61 11.51
N LYS A 207 -34.33 -14.97 12.42
CA LYS A 207 -34.95 -15.62 13.58
C LYS A 207 -36.37 -16.01 13.17
N GLY A 208 -36.62 -17.31 13.12
CA GLY A 208 -37.95 -17.88 12.81
C GLY A 208 -38.64 -18.34 14.05
#